data_cea09b82db1bd5b709c7f5140da0a904
#
_entry.id   cea09b82db1bd5b709c7f5140da0a904
#
_cell.length_a   1.000
_cell.length_b   1.000
_cell.length_c   1.000
_cell.angle_alpha   90.00
_cell.angle_beta   90.00
_cell.angle_gamma   90.00
#
_symmetry.space_group_name_H-M   'P 1'
#
loop_
_entity.id
_entity.type
_entity.pdbx_description
1 polymer ?
#
loop_
_entity_poly.entity_id
_entity_poly.type
_entity_poly.pdbx_seq_one_letter_code
_entity_poly.pdbx_strand_id
1 'polypeptide(L)'
;MEDQNRNPLNFLKVVRFLYRWKITFLAAVLPSAILAYILASPPFTDPLYRSVTTFYPTSEGALSDQVIHPDGVHEEGYLNFGEEQRVEVFLETLNSEKIKGIMLKQFNLFEHYDIPQDAANRYKRFSRTFKSNVEISKTQFQAVKVEVLDEDPRMAADMANALVQAADSLQNQLRNERAQNTLRIVKD
;
A
#
# COMPACT_ATOMS: atom_id res chain seq x y z
N MET A 1 -41.35 -45.22 -22.94
CA MET A 1 -41.06 -44.13 -23.87
C MET A 1 -41.61 -42.87 -23.24
N GLU A 2 -40.79 -42.22 -22.44
CA GLU A 2 -41.20 -41.08 -21.61
C GLU A 2 -40.66 -39.83 -22.28
N ASP A 3 -41.64 -39.09 -22.79
CA ASP A 3 -41.43 -37.88 -23.58
C ASP A 3 -40.91 -36.75 -22.67
N GLN A 4 -39.62 -36.47 -22.71
CA GLN A 4 -39.03 -35.35 -22.03
C GLN A 4 -39.46 -34.05 -22.71
N ASN A 5 -40.63 -33.55 -22.31
CA ASN A 5 -41.05 -32.19 -22.65
C ASN A 5 -40.20 -31.16 -21.90
N ARG A 6 -38.95 -30.99 -22.32
CA ARG A 6 -38.13 -29.84 -21.96
C ARG A 6 -38.71 -28.62 -22.65
N ASN A 7 -39.50 -27.84 -21.90
CA ASN A 7 -39.98 -26.54 -22.33
C ASN A 7 -38.74 -25.66 -22.65
N PRO A 8 -38.36 -25.45 -23.90
CA PRO A 8 -37.39 -24.42 -24.22
C PRO A 8 -38.06 -23.10 -23.80
N LEU A 9 -37.38 -22.34 -22.97
CA LEU A 9 -37.76 -20.95 -22.72
C LEU A 9 -37.93 -20.29 -24.09
N ASN A 10 -39.18 -20.20 -24.54
CA ASN A 10 -39.50 -19.70 -25.87
C ASN A 10 -39.02 -18.24 -25.89
N PHE A 11 -37.86 -17.99 -26.51
CA PHE A 11 -37.27 -16.68 -26.70
C PHE A 11 -38.33 -15.63 -27.10
N LEU A 12 -39.28 -16.04 -27.95
CA LEU A 12 -40.41 -15.19 -28.35
C LEU A 12 -41.34 -14.81 -27.18
N LYS A 13 -41.52 -15.67 -26.18
CA LYS A 13 -42.32 -15.33 -24.99
C LYS A 13 -41.59 -14.29 -24.13
N VAL A 14 -40.29 -14.44 -23.97
CA VAL A 14 -39.44 -13.45 -23.22
C VAL A 14 -39.45 -12.10 -23.93
N VAL A 15 -39.25 -12.10 -25.25
CA VAL A 15 -39.28 -10.84 -26.04
C VAL A 15 -40.66 -10.17 -25.96
N ARG A 16 -41.75 -10.95 -26.07
CA ARG A 16 -43.13 -10.42 -25.95
C ARG A 16 -43.42 -9.89 -24.54
N PHE A 17 -42.91 -10.54 -23.51
CA PHE A 17 -43.00 -10.08 -22.13
C PHE A 17 -42.28 -8.76 -21.95
N LEU A 18 -41.02 -8.65 -22.40
CA LEU A 18 -40.21 -7.41 -22.34
C LEU A 18 -40.91 -6.28 -23.12
N TYR A 19 -41.43 -6.55 -24.29
CA TYR A 19 -42.13 -5.53 -25.10
C TYR A 19 -43.42 -5.06 -24.42
N ARG A 20 -44.18 -5.95 -23.80
CA ARG A 20 -45.42 -5.61 -23.08
C ARG A 20 -45.16 -4.75 -21.85
N TRP A 21 -44.01 -4.99 -21.17
CA TRP A 21 -43.64 -4.33 -19.93
C TRP A 21 -42.57 -3.24 -20.14
N LYS A 22 -42.29 -2.85 -21.39
CA LYS A 22 -41.23 -1.87 -21.75
C LYS A 22 -41.29 -0.56 -20.98
N ILE A 23 -42.49 -0.04 -20.72
CA ILE A 23 -42.66 1.22 -19.98
C ILE A 23 -42.29 1.02 -18.50
N THR A 24 -42.68 -0.09 -17.90
CA THR A 24 -42.34 -0.41 -16.49
C THR A 24 -40.85 -0.65 -16.33
N PHE A 25 -40.21 -1.36 -17.26
CA PHE A 25 -38.76 -1.53 -17.26
C PHE A 25 -38.05 -0.19 -17.47
N LEU A 26 -38.49 0.62 -18.40
CA LEU A 26 -37.92 1.94 -18.64
C LEU A 26 -38.07 2.86 -17.41
N ALA A 27 -39.24 2.83 -16.75
CA ALA A 27 -39.51 3.58 -15.54
C ALA A 27 -38.70 3.11 -14.33
N ALA A 28 -38.21 1.89 -14.31
CA ALA A 28 -37.33 1.38 -13.27
C ALA A 28 -35.84 1.63 -13.59
N VAL A 29 -35.43 1.37 -14.82
CA VAL A 29 -34.01 1.46 -15.25
C VAL A 29 -33.54 2.91 -15.31
N LEU A 30 -34.34 3.84 -15.82
CA LEU A 30 -33.93 5.26 -15.91
C LEU A 30 -33.64 5.89 -14.54
N PRO A 31 -34.50 5.79 -13.52
CA PRO A 31 -34.20 6.36 -12.22
C PRO A 31 -33.02 5.67 -11.54
N SER A 32 -32.89 4.35 -11.69
CA SER A 32 -31.76 3.61 -11.10
C SER A 32 -30.42 3.98 -11.77
N ALA A 33 -30.41 4.22 -13.08
CA ALA A 33 -29.22 4.69 -13.80
C ALA A 33 -28.83 6.11 -13.38
N ILE A 34 -29.83 7.00 -13.24
CA ILE A 34 -29.59 8.38 -12.76
C ILE A 34 -29.05 8.35 -11.31
N LEU A 35 -29.65 7.54 -10.46
CA LEU A 35 -29.20 7.39 -9.07
C LEU A 35 -27.78 6.84 -9.00
N ALA A 36 -27.47 5.80 -9.79
CA ALA A 36 -26.14 5.23 -9.87
C ALA A 36 -25.12 6.27 -10.40
N TYR A 37 -25.50 7.07 -11.40
CA TYR A 37 -24.65 8.15 -11.91
C TYR A 37 -24.37 9.21 -10.84
N ILE A 38 -25.40 9.63 -10.08
CA ILE A 38 -25.26 10.62 -8.99
C ILE A 38 -24.32 10.05 -7.91
N LEU A 39 -24.52 8.80 -7.50
CA LEU A 39 -23.67 8.16 -6.47
C LEU A 39 -22.23 7.92 -6.92
N ALA A 40 -22.00 7.73 -8.22
CA ALA A 40 -20.66 7.56 -8.80
C ALA A 40 -19.96 8.88 -9.15
N SER A 41 -20.69 10.01 -9.09
CA SER A 41 -20.12 11.33 -9.42
C SER A 41 -19.36 11.92 -8.22
N PRO A 42 -18.28 12.71 -8.45
CA PRO A 42 -17.78 13.63 -7.43
C PRO A 42 -18.93 14.60 -7.08
N PRO A 43 -19.42 14.73 -5.90
CA PRO A 43 -18.84 14.76 -4.57
C PRO A 43 -19.08 13.51 -3.71
N PHE A 44 -19.60 12.41 -4.25
CA PHE A 44 -19.85 11.20 -3.45
C PHE A 44 -18.69 10.21 -3.44
N THR A 45 -17.76 10.33 -4.40
CA THR A 45 -16.57 9.47 -4.49
C THR A 45 -15.39 10.38 -4.84
N ASP A 46 -14.56 10.68 -3.84
CA ASP A 46 -13.33 11.42 -4.06
C ASP A 46 -12.34 10.54 -4.84
N PRO A 47 -11.76 11.05 -5.95
CA PRO A 47 -10.79 10.29 -6.70
C PRO A 47 -9.53 10.07 -5.86
N LEU A 48 -9.10 8.81 -5.72
CA LEU A 48 -7.83 8.48 -5.05
C LEU A 48 -6.72 8.39 -6.08
N TYR A 49 -5.64 9.13 -5.83
CA TYR A 49 -4.42 9.09 -6.62
C TYR A 49 -3.44 8.11 -5.99
N ARG A 50 -2.83 7.28 -6.84
CA ARG A 50 -1.85 6.30 -6.42
C ARG A 50 -0.45 6.78 -6.76
N SER A 51 0.41 6.91 -5.76
CA SER A 51 1.85 7.09 -5.92
C SER A 51 2.58 5.81 -5.59
N VAL A 52 3.56 5.43 -6.41
CA VAL A 52 4.35 4.21 -6.24
C VAL A 52 5.83 4.56 -6.25
N THR A 53 6.53 4.17 -5.22
CA THR A 53 8.00 4.25 -5.13
C THR A 53 8.57 2.85 -4.96
N THR A 54 9.55 2.51 -5.80
CA THR A 54 10.24 1.20 -5.74
C THR A 54 11.73 1.45 -5.60
N PHE A 55 12.38 0.75 -4.66
CA PHE A 55 13.81 0.91 -4.41
C PHE A 55 14.44 -0.41 -3.92
N TYR A 56 15.76 -0.50 -4.06
CA TYR A 56 16.56 -1.60 -3.53
C TYR A 56 17.31 -1.12 -2.28
N PRO A 57 17.11 -1.76 -1.12
CA PRO A 57 17.89 -1.45 0.07
C PRO A 57 19.36 -1.81 -0.18
N THR A 58 20.23 -0.81 -0.34
CA THR A 58 21.67 -1.02 -0.50
C THR A 58 22.37 -0.95 0.83
N SER A 59 23.44 -1.76 1.03
CA SER A 59 24.33 -1.64 2.17
C SER A 59 25.59 -0.87 1.76
N GLU A 60 25.97 0.13 2.53
CA GLU A 60 27.28 0.78 2.38
C GLU A 60 28.45 -0.20 2.64
N GLY A 61 28.18 -1.33 3.32
CA GLY A 61 29.15 -2.39 3.58
C GLY A 61 29.54 -3.22 2.34
N ALA A 62 28.71 -3.24 1.28
CA ALA A 62 29.04 -4.00 0.07
C ALA A 62 30.31 -3.49 -0.63
N LEU A 63 30.61 -2.19 -0.51
CA LEU A 63 31.84 -1.61 -1.04
C LEU A 63 33.06 -1.93 -0.15
N SER A 64 32.87 -2.02 1.17
CA SER A 64 33.94 -2.35 2.10
C SER A 64 34.38 -3.80 2.00
N ASP A 65 33.45 -4.75 1.84
CA ASP A 65 33.75 -6.17 1.66
C ASP A 65 34.47 -6.44 0.35
N GLN A 66 34.14 -5.72 -0.73
CA GLN A 66 34.82 -5.81 -2.02
C GLN A 66 36.27 -5.32 -1.97
N VAL A 67 36.56 -4.34 -1.10
CA VAL A 67 37.93 -3.79 -0.94
C VAL A 67 38.79 -4.68 -0.03
N ILE A 68 38.18 -5.39 0.94
CA ILE A 68 38.92 -6.22 1.91
C ILE A 68 39.23 -7.63 1.35
N HIS A 69 38.45 -8.12 0.39
CA HIS A 69 38.63 -9.43 -0.23
C HIS A 69 38.76 -9.30 -1.76
N PRO A 70 39.93 -8.86 -2.30
CA PRO A 70 40.13 -8.71 -3.75
C PRO A 70 40.16 -10.07 -4.50
N ASP A 71 40.38 -11.18 -3.81
CA ASP A 71 40.40 -12.52 -4.40
C ASP A 71 39.05 -13.22 -4.32
N GLY A 72 38.01 -12.52 -4.79
CA GLY A 72 36.61 -12.90 -4.71
C GLY A 72 36.29 -14.34 -5.10
N VAL A 73 36.20 -15.18 -4.09
CA VAL A 73 35.34 -16.36 -4.18
C VAL A 73 33.92 -15.85 -3.98
N HIS A 74 33.32 -15.41 -5.08
CA HIS A 74 31.89 -15.07 -5.12
C HIS A 74 31.09 -16.37 -5.00
N GLU A 75 30.86 -16.84 -3.81
CA GLU A 75 29.77 -17.76 -3.57
C GLU A 75 28.46 -16.97 -3.73
N GLU A 76 27.90 -16.98 -4.94
CA GLU A 76 26.66 -16.30 -5.31
C GLU A 76 25.50 -16.54 -4.33
N GLY A 77 25.53 -17.65 -3.60
CA GLY A 77 24.52 -18.01 -2.60
C GLY A 77 24.50 -17.12 -1.35
N TYR A 78 25.65 -16.65 -0.87
CA TYR A 78 25.73 -15.83 0.35
C TYR A 78 25.29 -14.38 0.11
N LEU A 79 25.53 -13.83 -1.09
CA LEU A 79 25.12 -12.48 -1.46
C LEU A 79 23.59 -12.40 -1.56
N ASN A 80 22.93 -13.38 -2.15
CA ASN A 80 21.49 -13.43 -2.25
C ASN A 80 20.79 -13.55 -0.88
N PHE A 81 21.33 -14.35 0.02
CA PHE A 81 20.75 -14.52 1.35
C PHE A 81 20.83 -13.23 2.20
N GLY A 82 21.94 -12.51 2.12
CA GLY A 82 22.09 -11.21 2.81
C GLY A 82 21.20 -10.12 2.25
N GLU A 83 20.91 -10.14 0.95
CA GLU A 83 20.00 -9.18 0.30
C GLU A 83 18.54 -9.42 0.70
N GLU A 84 18.09 -10.66 0.71
CA GLU A 84 16.72 -11.00 1.14
C GLU A 84 16.46 -10.59 2.59
N GLN A 85 17.37 -10.92 3.50
CA GLN A 85 17.25 -10.54 4.91
C GLN A 85 17.22 -9.02 5.10
N ARG A 86 17.97 -8.26 4.30
CA ARG A 86 17.92 -6.78 4.33
C ARG A 86 16.58 -6.22 3.89
N VAL A 87 16.02 -6.77 2.83
CA VAL A 87 14.69 -6.38 2.35
C VAL A 87 13.64 -6.62 3.44
N GLU A 88 13.69 -7.75 4.13
CA GLU A 88 12.75 -8.07 5.20
C GLU A 88 12.88 -7.10 6.39
N VAL A 89 14.10 -6.82 6.83
CA VAL A 89 14.36 -5.83 7.90
C VAL A 89 13.86 -4.45 7.50
N PHE A 90 14.00 -4.08 6.23
CA PHE A 90 13.50 -2.80 5.72
C PHE A 90 11.98 -2.75 5.69
N LEU A 91 11.32 -3.84 5.27
CA LEU A 91 9.87 -3.98 5.31
C LEU A 91 9.32 -3.89 6.73
N GLU A 92 9.98 -4.56 7.68
CA GLU A 92 9.62 -4.49 9.11
C GLU A 92 9.78 -3.05 9.65
N THR A 93 10.87 -2.39 9.29
CA THR A 93 11.12 -0.98 9.65
C THR A 93 10.02 -0.08 9.14
N LEU A 94 9.67 -0.17 7.86
CA LEU A 94 8.60 0.62 7.23
C LEU A 94 7.23 0.38 7.87
N ASN A 95 6.94 -0.85 8.27
CA ASN A 95 5.68 -1.21 8.94
C ASN A 95 5.65 -0.86 10.44
N SER A 96 6.76 -0.37 10.99
CA SER A 96 6.87 -0.09 12.43
C SER A 96 5.97 1.06 12.88
N GLU A 97 5.56 1.02 14.15
CA GLU A 97 4.79 2.12 14.76
C GLU A 97 5.62 3.42 14.84
N LYS A 98 6.95 3.33 14.85
CA LYS A 98 7.84 4.49 14.85
C LYS A 98 7.74 5.26 13.54
N ILE A 99 7.72 4.57 12.40
CA ILE A 99 7.52 5.19 11.08
C ILE A 99 6.14 5.82 10.98
N LYS A 100 5.09 5.13 11.41
CA LYS A 100 3.73 5.70 11.44
C LYS A 100 3.67 6.99 12.28
N GLY A 101 4.35 7.00 13.43
CA GLY A 101 4.45 8.19 14.27
C GLY A 101 5.21 9.35 13.62
N ILE A 102 6.25 9.08 12.86
CA ILE A 102 6.98 10.08 12.06
C ILE A 102 6.05 10.67 10.99
N MET A 103 5.41 9.81 10.19
CA MET A 103 4.49 10.22 9.14
C MET A 103 3.31 11.03 9.67
N LEU A 104 2.74 10.58 10.80
CA LEU A 104 1.65 11.28 11.47
C LEU A 104 2.01 12.74 11.80
N LYS A 105 3.21 12.95 12.33
CA LYS A 105 3.69 14.29 12.72
C LYS A 105 4.09 15.13 11.51
N GLN A 106 4.80 14.54 10.56
CA GLN A 106 5.35 15.26 9.41
C GLN A 106 4.24 15.79 8.49
N PHE A 107 3.18 15.00 8.29
CA PHE A 107 2.07 15.34 7.40
C PHE A 107 0.79 15.75 8.13
N ASN A 108 0.83 15.90 9.46
CA ASN A 108 -0.36 16.21 10.27
C ASN A 108 -1.59 15.33 9.92
N LEU A 109 -1.35 14.01 9.81
CA LEU A 109 -2.34 13.06 9.26
C LEU A 109 -3.63 12.93 10.08
N PHE A 110 -3.69 13.44 11.31
CA PHE A 110 -4.95 13.54 12.03
C PHE A 110 -5.91 14.53 11.39
N GLU A 111 -5.40 15.68 10.97
CA GLU A 111 -6.18 16.72 10.31
C GLU A 111 -6.47 16.32 8.86
N HIS A 112 -5.46 15.82 8.16
CA HIS A 112 -5.58 15.38 6.77
C HIS A 112 -6.63 14.27 6.56
N TYR A 113 -6.78 13.35 7.52
CA TYR A 113 -7.79 12.28 7.49
C TYR A 113 -9.07 12.62 8.26
N ASP A 114 -9.33 13.88 8.55
CA ASP A 114 -10.50 14.35 9.28
C ASP A 114 -10.79 13.56 10.58
N ILE A 115 -9.74 13.24 11.34
CA ILE A 115 -9.88 12.51 12.61
C ILE A 115 -10.02 13.51 13.77
N PRO A 116 -11.22 13.63 14.37
CA PRO A 116 -11.48 14.58 15.44
C PRO A 116 -10.55 14.42 16.64
N GLN A 117 -10.26 15.54 17.33
CA GLN A 117 -9.35 15.53 18.48
C GLN A 117 -9.92 14.77 19.67
N ASP A 118 -11.22 14.81 19.86
CA ASP A 118 -12.01 14.17 20.91
C ASP A 118 -12.42 12.73 20.59
N ALA A 119 -12.04 12.22 19.41
CA ALA A 119 -12.42 10.87 19.00
C ALA A 119 -11.84 9.80 19.93
N ALA A 120 -12.72 8.98 20.50
CA ALA A 120 -12.31 7.79 21.20
C ALA A 120 -11.42 6.91 20.29
N ASN A 121 -10.27 6.47 20.80
CA ASN A 121 -9.31 5.68 20.02
C ASN A 121 -8.75 6.38 18.77
N ARG A 122 -8.49 7.68 18.85
CA ARG A 122 -7.97 8.52 17.76
C ARG A 122 -6.80 7.88 17.00
N TYR A 123 -5.80 7.37 17.72
CA TYR A 123 -4.65 6.70 17.13
C TYR A 123 -5.02 5.40 16.41
N LYS A 124 -5.97 4.63 16.93
CA LYS A 124 -6.44 3.39 16.29
C LYS A 124 -7.18 3.69 14.98
N ARG A 125 -7.95 4.78 14.93
CA ARG A 125 -8.60 5.25 13.68
C ARG A 125 -7.54 5.64 12.66
N PHE A 126 -6.58 6.48 13.05
CA PHE A 126 -5.43 6.83 12.21
C PHE A 126 -4.71 5.60 11.66
N SER A 127 -4.30 4.68 12.54
CA SER A 127 -3.56 3.47 12.13
C SER A 127 -4.33 2.60 11.14
N ARG A 128 -5.67 2.57 11.24
CA ARG A 128 -6.52 1.84 10.29
C ARG A 128 -6.55 2.56 8.93
N THR A 129 -6.80 3.86 8.91
CA THR A 129 -6.82 4.65 7.67
C THR A 129 -5.45 4.64 7.00
N PHE A 130 -4.38 4.80 7.76
CA PHE A 130 -3.02 4.72 7.24
C PHE A 130 -2.73 3.36 6.59
N LYS A 131 -3.14 2.25 7.21
CA LYS A 131 -2.98 0.90 6.64
C LYS A 131 -3.84 0.65 5.40
N SER A 132 -4.98 1.31 5.24
CA SER A 132 -5.78 1.20 4.02
C SER A 132 -5.21 2.00 2.86
N ASN A 133 -4.49 3.08 3.16
CA ASN A 133 -3.96 4.01 2.19
C ASN A 133 -2.49 3.77 1.84
N VAL A 134 -1.76 3.03 2.67
CA VAL A 134 -0.33 2.73 2.46
C VAL A 134 -0.12 1.23 2.40
N GLU A 135 0.34 0.76 1.24
CA GLU A 135 0.72 -0.63 1.01
C GLU A 135 2.23 -0.74 0.83
N ILE A 136 2.84 -1.62 1.61
CA ILE A 136 4.28 -1.87 1.56
C ILE A 136 4.49 -3.34 1.28
N SER A 137 5.16 -3.65 0.18
CA SER A 137 5.33 -5.01 -0.32
C SER A 137 6.72 -5.26 -0.91
N LYS A 138 7.09 -6.54 -1.01
CA LYS A 138 8.29 -7.00 -1.71
C LYS A 138 7.94 -7.38 -3.13
N THR A 139 8.73 -6.94 -4.09
CA THR A 139 8.59 -7.37 -5.48
C THR A 139 9.26 -8.72 -5.72
N GLN A 140 8.95 -9.38 -6.84
CA GLN A 140 9.63 -10.62 -7.26
C GLN A 140 11.14 -10.45 -7.49
N PHE A 141 11.61 -9.22 -7.65
CA PHE A 141 13.02 -8.89 -7.85
C PHE A 141 13.73 -8.41 -6.57
N GLN A 142 13.18 -8.73 -5.39
CA GLN A 142 13.73 -8.32 -4.10
C GLN A 142 13.82 -6.79 -3.90
N ALA A 143 13.03 -6.01 -4.62
CA ALA A 143 12.85 -4.59 -4.36
C ALA A 143 11.73 -4.35 -3.35
N VAL A 144 11.82 -3.28 -2.59
CA VAL A 144 10.75 -2.78 -1.73
C VAL A 144 9.88 -1.83 -2.54
N LYS A 145 8.58 -2.11 -2.58
CA LYS A 145 7.58 -1.27 -3.21
C LYS A 145 6.70 -0.63 -2.14
N VAL A 146 6.58 0.69 -2.19
CA VAL A 146 5.71 1.50 -1.34
C VAL A 146 4.66 2.14 -2.23
N GLU A 147 3.39 1.85 -1.97
CA GLU A 147 2.26 2.47 -2.63
C GLU A 147 1.49 3.33 -1.63
N VAL A 148 1.15 4.54 -2.02
CA VAL A 148 0.35 5.48 -1.22
C VAL A 148 -0.85 5.92 -2.05
N LEU A 149 -2.03 5.80 -1.46
CA LEU A 149 -3.29 6.31 -1.98
C LEU A 149 -3.68 7.56 -1.21
N ASP A 150 -3.99 8.63 -1.91
CA ASP A 150 -4.44 9.88 -1.30
C ASP A 150 -5.35 10.66 -2.26
N GLU A 151 -6.18 11.54 -1.73
CA GLU A 151 -7.04 12.44 -2.53
C GLU A 151 -6.22 13.55 -3.20
N ASP A 152 -5.07 13.93 -2.59
CA ASP A 152 -4.12 14.87 -3.18
C ASP A 152 -2.94 14.11 -3.82
N PRO A 153 -2.74 14.23 -5.15
CA PRO A 153 -1.64 13.56 -5.85
C PRO A 153 -0.25 13.99 -5.38
N ARG A 154 -0.10 15.23 -4.87
CA ARG A 154 1.16 15.71 -4.30
C ARG A 154 1.41 15.07 -2.94
N MET A 155 0.40 15.03 -2.09
CA MET A 155 0.46 14.37 -0.79
C MET A 155 0.83 12.89 -0.95
N ALA A 156 0.20 12.18 -1.88
CA ALA A 156 0.52 10.78 -2.18
C ALA A 156 2.01 10.60 -2.55
N ALA A 157 2.55 11.48 -3.40
CA ALA A 157 3.94 11.42 -3.83
C ALA A 157 4.91 11.77 -2.69
N ASP A 158 4.61 12.82 -1.94
CA ASP A 158 5.45 13.28 -0.83
C ASP A 158 5.48 12.25 0.30
N MET A 159 4.34 11.64 0.63
CA MET A 159 4.26 10.57 1.62
C MET A 159 5.02 9.32 1.19
N ALA A 160 4.92 8.89 -0.08
CA ALA A 160 5.64 7.74 -0.59
C ALA A 160 7.17 7.93 -0.47
N ASN A 161 7.67 9.11 -0.85
CA ASN A 161 9.08 9.45 -0.73
C ASN A 161 9.53 9.61 0.72
N ALA A 162 8.73 10.25 1.56
CA ALA A 162 9.03 10.45 2.97
C ALA A 162 9.09 9.13 3.76
N LEU A 163 8.25 8.15 3.42
CA LEU A 163 8.30 6.81 4.02
C LEU A 163 9.67 6.15 3.81
N VAL A 164 10.18 6.20 2.58
CA VAL A 164 11.50 5.63 2.26
C VAL A 164 12.61 6.37 3.01
N GLN A 165 12.59 7.70 3.00
CA GLN A 165 13.59 8.52 3.71
C GLN A 165 13.54 8.31 5.23
N ALA A 166 12.35 8.22 5.81
CA ALA A 166 12.18 7.97 7.24
C ALA A 166 12.71 6.59 7.64
N ALA A 167 12.48 5.57 6.82
CA ALA A 167 12.97 4.22 7.08
C ALA A 167 14.50 4.15 6.98
N ASP A 168 15.09 4.78 5.97
CA ASP A 168 16.55 4.87 5.82
C ASP A 168 17.19 5.62 7.01
N SER A 169 16.65 6.77 7.37
CA SER A 169 17.10 7.54 8.52
C SER A 169 17.01 6.76 9.83
N LEU A 170 15.93 6.03 10.04
CA LEU A 170 15.74 5.20 11.22
C LEU A 170 16.75 4.04 11.28
N GLN A 171 17.00 3.38 10.16
CA GLN A 171 18.01 2.31 10.09
C GLN A 171 19.42 2.85 10.36
N ASN A 172 19.77 4.00 9.80
CA ASN A 172 21.04 4.65 10.05
C ASN A 172 21.21 5.02 11.55
N GLN A 173 20.15 5.54 12.17
CA GLN A 173 20.17 5.83 13.61
C GLN A 173 20.40 4.54 14.42
N LEU A 174 19.68 3.45 14.15
CA LEU A 174 19.85 2.19 14.85
C LEU A 174 21.25 1.59 14.68
N ARG A 175 21.84 1.71 13.49
CA ARG A 175 23.24 1.29 13.25
C ARG A 175 24.22 2.09 14.08
N ASN A 176 24.08 3.40 14.12
CA ASN A 176 24.95 4.28 14.92
C ASN A 176 24.84 3.99 16.41
N GLU A 177 23.64 3.79 16.93
CA GLU A 177 23.40 3.44 18.33
C GLU A 177 24.07 2.08 18.70
N ARG A 178 23.97 1.09 17.82
CA ARG A 178 24.63 -0.23 18.00
C ARG A 178 26.16 -0.08 18.00
N ALA A 179 26.71 0.66 17.04
CA ALA A 179 28.16 0.91 16.96
C ALA A 179 28.69 1.61 18.22
N GLN A 180 28.00 2.63 18.71
CA GLN A 180 28.37 3.34 19.94
C GLN A 180 28.30 2.42 21.18
N ASN A 181 27.28 1.60 21.29
CA ASN A 181 27.14 0.66 22.39
C ASN A 181 28.26 -0.41 22.38
N THR A 182 28.62 -0.92 21.20
CA THR A 182 29.74 -1.87 21.05
C THR A 182 31.07 -1.23 21.46
N LEU A 183 31.33 0.03 21.06
CA LEU A 183 32.55 0.75 21.47
C LEU A 183 32.59 0.99 22.98
N ARG A 184 31.45 1.19 23.63
CA ARG A 184 31.39 1.36 25.10
C ARG A 184 31.76 0.07 25.82
N ILE A 185 31.22 -1.08 25.35
CA ILE A 185 31.51 -2.41 25.95
C ILE A 185 32.98 -2.82 25.80
N VAL A 186 33.65 -2.40 24.72
CA VAL A 186 35.06 -2.72 24.46
C VAL A 186 36.01 -1.84 25.29
N LYS A 187 35.55 -0.66 25.78
CA LYS A 187 36.35 0.26 26.59
C LYS A 187 36.30 -0.01 28.10
N ASP A 188 35.28 -0.72 28.56
CA ASP A 188 35.11 -1.15 29.93
C ASP A 188 35.76 -2.52 30.13
#